data_fdc8071efed87768606c09fa4f914202
#
_entry.id   fdc8071efed87768606c09fa4f914202
#
_cell.length_a   1.000
_cell.length_b   1.000
_cell.length_c   1.000
_cell.angle_alpha   90.00
_cell.angle_beta   90.00
_cell.angle_gamma   90.00
#
_symmetry.space_group_name_H-M   'P 1'
#
loop_
_entity.id
_entity.type
_entity.pdbx_description
1 polymer ?
#
loop_
_entity_poly.entity_id
_entity_poly.type
_entity_poly.pdbx_seq_one_letter_code
_entity_poly.pdbx_strand_id
1 'polypeptide(L)'
;CIRDRAKILIANWWDPMPAEIIDKVFDEVPFPGWAFEHAAVTETSLMMAFAPELVHEERMVDTQGATPCPYHIYPVPKDAVPPTGVLAPARSSSAARGQLIIDSVLDELVKICDKEF
;
A
#
# COMPACT_ATOMS: atom_id res chain seq x y z
N CYS A 1 -11.33 -11.19 32.82
CA CYS A 1 -10.72 -11.47 31.53
C CYS A 1 -10.83 -10.21 30.67
N ILE A 2 -9.78 -9.81 29.95
CA ILE A 2 -9.79 -8.63 29.04
C ILE A 2 -10.88 -8.77 27.98
N ARG A 3 -11.24 -10.01 27.63
CA ARG A 3 -12.23 -10.37 26.63
C ARG A 3 -13.61 -9.71 26.79
N ASP A 4 -13.95 -9.32 28.01
CA ASP A 4 -15.29 -8.80 28.34
C ASP A 4 -15.27 -7.29 28.66
N ARG A 5 -14.08 -6.64 28.62
CA ARG A 5 -13.90 -5.26 29.09
C ARG A 5 -13.34 -4.30 28.07
N ALA A 6 -12.79 -4.79 26.96
CA ALA A 6 -12.25 -3.98 25.89
C ALA A 6 -12.58 -4.58 24.55
N LYS A 7 -13.06 -3.75 23.64
CA LYS A 7 -13.18 -4.07 22.21
C LYS A 7 -11.92 -3.54 21.51
N ILE A 8 -11.28 -4.38 20.70
CA ILE A 8 -10.05 -4.03 19.98
C ILE A 8 -10.33 -4.25 18.49
N LEU A 9 -10.12 -3.22 17.69
CA LEU A 9 -10.14 -3.29 16.24
C LEU A 9 -8.69 -3.32 15.74
N ILE A 10 -8.36 -4.27 14.89
CA ILE A 10 -7.07 -4.38 14.21
C ILE A 10 -7.36 -4.50 12.72
N ALA A 11 -6.80 -3.62 11.92
CA ALA A 11 -6.91 -3.65 10.47
C ALA A 11 -5.64 -3.11 9.84
N ASN A 12 -5.29 -3.56 8.64
CA ASN A 12 -4.33 -2.86 7.84
C ASN A 12 -5.01 -1.63 7.22
N TRP A 13 -4.26 -0.55 6.99
CA TRP A 13 -4.83 0.68 6.45
C TRP A 13 -5.47 0.49 5.07
N TRP A 14 -5.03 -0.49 4.30
CA TRP A 14 -5.53 -0.81 2.95
C TRP A 14 -6.75 -1.73 2.94
N ASP A 15 -7.02 -2.46 4.02
CA ASP A 15 -8.15 -3.42 4.07
C ASP A 15 -9.52 -2.77 3.77
N PRO A 16 -9.81 -1.55 4.25
CA PRO A 16 -11.09 -0.91 3.97
C PRO A 16 -11.13 -0.17 2.62
N MET A 17 -10.06 -0.18 1.83
CA MET A 17 -10.01 0.59 0.58
C MET A 17 -11.00 0.01 -0.46
N PRO A 18 -11.96 0.81 -0.96
CA PRO A 18 -12.91 0.36 -1.97
C PRO A 18 -12.24 -0.01 -3.31
N ALA A 19 -12.78 -0.98 -4.01
CA ALA A 19 -12.24 -1.44 -5.29
C ALA A 19 -12.16 -0.32 -6.35
N GLU A 20 -13.16 0.57 -6.38
CA GLU A 20 -13.16 1.71 -7.30
C GLU A 20 -12.04 2.73 -7.02
N ILE A 21 -11.51 2.77 -5.81
CA ILE A 21 -10.35 3.59 -5.49
C ILE A 21 -9.07 2.91 -5.97
N ILE A 22 -8.97 1.60 -5.80
CA ILE A 22 -7.86 0.82 -6.36
C ILE A 22 -7.79 1.03 -7.88
N ASP A 23 -8.92 0.93 -8.58
CA ASP A 23 -9.01 1.14 -10.04
C ASP A 23 -8.55 2.55 -10.45
N LYS A 24 -8.88 3.57 -9.66
CA LYS A 24 -8.45 4.96 -9.92
C LYS A 24 -6.97 5.20 -9.61
N VAL A 25 -6.44 4.54 -8.60
CA VAL A 25 -5.02 4.66 -8.22
C VAL A 25 -4.13 3.95 -9.23
N PHE A 26 -4.63 2.86 -9.81
CA PHE A 26 -3.91 2.01 -10.76
C PHE A 26 -4.43 2.13 -12.20
N ASP A 27 -4.95 3.31 -12.61
CA ASP A 27 -5.48 3.55 -13.94
C ASP A 27 -4.41 3.51 -15.06
N GLU A 28 -3.13 3.74 -14.73
CA GLU A 28 -2.01 3.72 -15.68
C GLU A 28 -1.20 2.41 -15.64
N VAL A 29 -1.29 1.66 -14.56
CA VAL A 29 -0.53 0.41 -14.37
C VAL A 29 -1.41 -0.63 -13.69
N PRO A 30 -1.23 -1.93 -13.98
CA PRO A 30 -2.01 -2.96 -13.31
C PRO A 30 -1.73 -3.00 -11.80
N PHE A 31 -2.77 -3.20 -11.01
CA PHE A 31 -2.61 -3.43 -9.56
C PHE A 31 -1.86 -4.75 -9.32
N PRO A 32 -0.71 -4.72 -8.65
CA PRO A 32 0.12 -5.91 -8.47
C PRO A 32 -0.41 -6.87 -7.39
N GLY A 33 -1.44 -6.45 -6.64
CA GLY A 33 -1.89 -7.12 -5.42
C GLY A 33 -1.13 -6.64 -4.17
N TRP A 34 -1.81 -6.63 -3.01
CA TRP A 34 -1.26 -6.08 -1.77
C TRP A 34 0.06 -6.74 -1.33
N ALA A 35 0.27 -8.00 -1.66
CA ALA A 35 1.53 -8.70 -1.35
C ALA A 35 2.76 -8.12 -2.09
N PHE A 36 2.53 -7.38 -3.18
CA PHE A 36 3.57 -6.77 -4.03
C PHE A 36 3.53 -5.26 -4.02
N GLU A 37 2.54 -4.66 -3.39
CA GLU A 37 2.43 -3.22 -3.22
C GLU A 37 3.36 -2.78 -2.07
N HIS A 38 4.66 -2.88 -2.32
CA HIS A 38 5.72 -2.48 -1.38
C HIS A 38 6.67 -1.49 -2.04
N ALA A 39 6.76 -0.29 -1.48
CA ALA A 39 7.45 0.86 -2.04
C ALA A 39 7.01 1.18 -3.49
N ALA A 40 5.80 0.81 -3.86
CA ALA A 40 5.21 0.98 -5.17
C ALA A 40 4.25 2.17 -5.21
N VAL A 41 3.16 2.10 -5.99
CA VAL A 41 2.31 3.27 -6.27
C VAL A 41 1.62 3.83 -5.03
N THR A 42 1.03 2.97 -4.18
CA THR A 42 0.22 3.47 -3.05
C THR A 42 1.09 4.07 -1.96
N GLU A 43 2.12 3.36 -1.50
CA GLU A 43 2.99 3.86 -0.44
C GLU A 43 3.77 5.09 -0.88
N THR A 44 4.28 5.11 -2.12
CA THR A 44 4.97 6.29 -2.66
C THR A 44 4.02 7.47 -2.82
N SER A 45 2.79 7.25 -3.29
CA SER A 45 1.77 8.31 -3.39
C SER A 45 1.39 8.89 -2.04
N LEU A 46 1.25 8.04 -1.01
CA LEU A 46 1.03 8.50 0.35
C LEU A 46 2.19 9.36 0.86
N MET A 47 3.44 8.94 0.62
CA MET A 47 4.61 9.76 0.98
C MET A 47 4.65 11.09 0.23
N MET A 48 4.31 11.12 -1.06
CA MET A 48 4.19 12.36 -1.82
C MET A 48 3.10 13.30 -1.28
N ALA A 49 2.03 12.77 -0.70
CA ALA A 49 0.98 13.58 -0.08
C ALA A 49 1.34 14.06 1.31
N PHE A 50 2.00 13.22 2.14
CA PHE A 50 2.31 13.55 3.53
C PHE A 50 3.62 14.31 3.73
N ALA A 51 4.65 13.97 2.96
CA ALA A 51 6.01 14.48 3.12
C ALA A 51 6.74 14.51 1.77
N PRO A 52 6.29 15.35 0.82
CA PRO A 52 6.86 15.39 -0.53
C PRO A 52 8.36 15.72 -0.54
N GLU A 53 8.85 16.47 0.45
CA GLU A 53 10.27 16.80 0.60
C GLU A 53 11.17 15.59 0.91
N LEU A 54 10.58 14.45 1.30
CA LEU A 54 11.31 13.20 1.56
C LEU A 54 11.29 12.25 0.36
N VAL A 55 10.52 12.57 -0.70
CA VAL A 55 10.43 11.74 -1.90
C VAL A 55 11.41 12.21 -2.95
N HIS A 56 12.33 11.34 -3.32
CA HIS A 56 13.36 11.57 -4.32
C HIS A 56 12.98 10.90 -5.63
N GLU A 57 12.11 11.54 -6.43
CA GLU A 57 11.61 10.98 -7.69
C GLU A 57 12.71 10.60 -8.67
N GLU A 58 13.82 11.37 -8.68
CA GLU A 58 15.00 11.10 -9.51
C GLU A 58 15.70 9.77 -9.17
N ARG A 59 15.40 9.18 -8.01
CA ARG A 59 15.94 7.89 -7.56
C ARG A 59 15.00 6.72 -7.81
N MET A 60 13.79 6.96 -8.29
CA MET A 60 12.86 5.90 -8.62
C MET A 60 13.42 5.04 -9.74
N VAL A 61 13.39 3.74 -9.52
CA VAL A 61 13.85 2.75 -10.50
C VAL A 61 12.65 2.01 -11.10
N ASP A 62 12.75 1.70 -12.40
CA ASP A 62 11.83 0.77 -13.02
C ASP A 62 12.25 -0.65 -12.62
N THR A 63 11.45 -1.27 -11.79
CA THR A 63 11.60 -2.67 -11.46
C THR A 63 10.59 -3.49 -12.25
N GLN A 64 10.97 -4.69 -12.65
CA GLN A 64 10.04 -5.64 -13.26
C GLN A 64 9.15 -6.33 -12.20
N GLY A 65 9.33 -5.94 -10.95
CA GLY A 65 8.62 -6.51 -9.82
C GLY A 65 9.25 -7.81 -9.32
N ALA A 66 8.72 -8.29 -8.21
CA ALA A 66 9.07 -9.57 -7.65
C ALA A 66 8.12 -10.66 -8.18
N THR A 67 8.64 -11.87 -8.36
CA THR A 67 7.79 -13.02 -8.67
C THR A 67 7.43 -13.73 -7.37
N PRO A 68 6.13 -13.85 -7.03
CA PRO A 68 5.72 -14.48 -5.79
C PRO A 68 6.05 -15.98 -5.80
N CYS A 69 6.61 -16.47 -4.70
CA CYS A 69 6.56 -17.89 -4.41
C CYS A 69 5.21 -18.23 -3.74
N PRO A 70 4.59 -19.36 -4.08
CA PRO A 70 3.34 -19.80 -3.44
C PRO A 70 3.56 -20.33 -2.01
N TYR A 71 4.73 -20.17 -1.46
CA TYR A 71 5.14 -20.60 -0.13
C TYR A 71 6.19 -19.64 0.45
N HIS A 72 6.37 -19.66 1.75
CA HIS A 72 7.45 -18.95 2.43
C HIS A 72 8.65 -19.86 2.64
N ILE A 73 9.85 -19.34 2.32
CA ILE A 73 11.12 -20.02 2.55
C ILE A 73 12.11 -19.07 3.22
N TYR A 74 12.85 -19.57 4.18
CA TYR A 74 13.89 -18.82 4.87
C TYR A 74 15.20 -19.62 4.89
N PRO A 75 16.35 -18.98 4.63
CA PRO A 75 16.48 -17.57 4.23
C PRO A 75 15.86 -17.31 2.85
N VAL A 76 15.36 -16.10 2.66
CA VAL A 76 14.78 -15.68 1.37
C VAL A 76 15.86 -15.76 0.29
N PRO A 77 15.61 -16.40 -0.87
CA PRO A 77 16.56 -16.45 -1.98
C PRO A 77 16.94 -15.03 -2.44
N LYS A 78 18.22 -14.82 -2.76
CA LYS A 78 18.74 -13.48 -3.11
C LYS A 78 18.13 -12.88 -4.37
N ASP A 79 17.58 -13.71 -5.26
CA ASP A 79 16.95 -13.36 -6.51
C ASP A 79 15.41 -13.25 -6.42
N ALA A 80 14.84 -13.61 -5.27
CA ALA A 80 13.39 -13.52 -5.07
C ALA A 80 12.88 -12.08 -4.82
N VAL A 81 13.77 -11.19 -4.40
CA VAL A 81 13.47 -9.78 -4.15
C VAL A 81 14.50 -8.91 -4.89
N PRO A 82 14.06 -7.88 -5.63
CA PRO A 82 14.99 -6.95 -6.26
C PRO A 82 15.95 -6.32 -5.24
N PRO A 83 17.23 -6.06 -5.60
CA PRO A 83 18.19 -5.44 -4.68
C PRO A 83 17.75 -4.08 -4.13
N THR A 84 16.85 -3.40 -4.83
CA THR A 84 16.26 -2.13 -4.43
C THR A 84 15.21 -2.28 -3.32
N GLY A 85 14.71 -3.49 -3.09
CA GLY A 85 13.59 -3.74 -2.18
C GLY A 85 12.21 -3.38 -2.73
N VAL A 86 12.12 -2.69 -3.84
CA VAL A 86 10.85 -2.28 -4.48
C VAL A 86 10.23 -3.47 -5.19
N LEU A 87 9.01 -3.85 -4.85
CA LEU A 87 8.39 -5.08 -5.38
C LEU A 87 7.54 -4.85 -6.63
N ALA A 88 7.13 -3.60 -6.90
CA ALA A 88 6.41 -3.22 -8.12
C ALA A 88 6.79 -1.78 -8.54
N PRO A 89 6.57 -1.39 -9.81
CA PRO A 89 6.89 -0.04 -10.29
C PRO A 89 6.16 1.06 -9.50
N ALA A 90 6.85 2.18 -9.23
CA ALA A 90 6.32 3.32 -8.48
C ALA A 90 6.16 4.60 -9.32
N ARG A 91 6.54 4.61 -10.62
CA ARG A 91 6.61 5.85 -11.42
C ARG A 91 5.27 6.53 -11.65
N SER A 92 4.15 5.81 -11.59
CA SER A 92 2.81 6.41 -11.68
C SER A 92 2.32 7.02 -10.36
N SER A 93 3.14 7.02 -9.31
CA SER A 93 2.80 7.64 -8.03
C SER A 93 2.60 9.15 -8.17
N SER A 94 1.67 9.70 -7.38
CA SER A 94 1.44 11.14 -7.30
C SER A 94 0.83 11.54 -5.97
N ALA A 95 1.05 12.78 -5.54
CA ALA A 95 0.41 13.33 -4.36
C ALA A 95 -1.14 13.31 -4.48
N ALA A 96 -1.67 13.48 -5.69
CA ALA A 96 -3.12 13.42 -5.94
C ALA A 96 -3.69 12.03 -5.68
N ARG A 97 -3.00 10.96 -6.12
CA ARG A 97 -3.37 9.58 -5.79
C ARG A 97 -3.23 9.32 -4.29
N GLY A 98 -2.19 9.83 -3.66
CA GLY A 98 -2.02 9.77 -2.21
C GLY A 98 -3.18 10.42 -1.46
N GLN A 99 -3.62 11.60 -1.86
CA GLN A 99 -4.76 12.29 -1.24
C GLN A 99 -6.07 11.50 -1.45
N LEU A 100 -6.29 10.96 -2.65
CA LEU A 100 -7.45 10.11 -2.93
C LEU A 100 -7.51 8.88 -2.01
N ILE A 101 -6.36 8.23 -1.78
CA ILE A 101 -6.25 7.11 -0.86
C ILE A 101 -6.58 7.55 0.57
N ILE A 102 -5.97 8.65 1.04
CA ILE A 102 -6.16 9.19 2.39
C ILE A 102 -7.64 9.44 2.65
N ASP A 103 -8.30 10.22 1.79
CA ASP A 103 -9.69 10.61 1.96
C ASP A 103 -10.61 9.38 2.01
N SER A 104 -10.42 8.45 1.07
CA SER A 104 -11.23 7.24 1.01
C SER A 104 -11.03 6.32 2.22
N VAL A 105 -9.79 6.07 2.60
CA VAL A 105 -9.48 5.19 3.73
C VAL A 105 -9.98 5.78 5.04
N LEU A 106 -9.83 7.10 5.25
CA LEU A 106 -10.34 7.76 6.45
C LEU A 106 -11.86 7.67 6.54
N ASP A 107 -12.58 7.89 5.43
CA ASP A 107 -14.04 7.77 5.40
C ASP A 107 -14.50 6.36 5.77
N GLU A 108 -13.85 5.33 5.25
CA GLU A 108 -14.19 3.95 5.58
C GLU A 108 -13.81 3.57 7.03
N LEU A 109 -12.67 4.02 7.52
CA LEU A 109 -12.26 3.79 8.91
C LEU A 109 -13.23 4.47 9.90
N VAL A 110 -13.71 5.68 9.61
CA VAL A 110 -14.73 6.35 10.44
C VAL A 110 -16.00 5.50 10.49
N LYS A 111 -16.51 5.05 9.34
CA LYS A 111 -17.70 4.18 9.27
C LYS A 111 -17.52 2.88 10.07
N ILE A 112 -16.34 2.27 10.00
CA ILE A 112 -16.01 1.06 10.76
C ILE A 112 -16.00 1.37 12.26
N CYS A 113 -15.37 2.47 12.68
CA CYS A 113 -15.34 2.87 14.08
C CYS A 113 -16.74 3.14 14.62
N ASP A 114 -17.56 3.91 13.90
CA ASP A 114 -18.94 4.24 14.29
C ASP A 114 -19.84 2.99 14.38
N LYS A 115 -19.57 1.99 13.54
CA LYS A 115 -20.30 0.72 13.58
C LYS A 115 -19.88 -0.15 14.76
N GLU A 116 -18.60 -0.13 15.09
CA GLU A 116 -18.01 -1.09 16.01
C GLU A 116 -17.92 -0.58 17.47
N PHE A 117 -17.95 0.73 17.66
CA PHE A 117 -17.85 1.38 18.97
C PHE A 117 -18.99 2.35 19.26
#